data_26cfed5443935c9699dec8a8169c1dee
#
_entry.id   26cfed5443935c9699dec8a8169c1dee
#
_cell.length_a   1.000
_cell.length_b   1.000
_cell.length_c   1.000
_cell.angle_alpha   90.00
_cell.angle_beta   90.00
_cell.angle_gamma   90.00
#
_symmetry.space_group_name_H-M   'P 1'
#
loop_
_entity.id
_entity.type
_entity.pdbx_description
1 polymer ?
#
loop_
_entity_poly.entity_id
_entity_poly.type
_entity_poly.pdbx_seq_one_letter_code
_entity_poly.pdbx_strand_id
1 'polypeptide(L)'
;MSISKDSRIAIIGAGPAGLAAGMYLEQAGFHDYTILERTDHVGGKCHSPNYHGRRYEMGAIMGVPSYDTIQEIMDRTGDKVDGPKLRREFLHEDGEIYVPEKDPVRGPQVMAAVQKLGQLLATKYQGYDANGHYNKVHEDLMLPFDEFLALNGCEAARDLWINPFTAFGYGHFDNVPAAYVLKYLDFVTMMSFAKGDLWTWADGTQAMFEHLKRHPGAPGRTQR
;
A
#
# COMPACT_ATOMS: atom_id res chain seq x y z
N MET A 1 -22.39 -1.91 22.33
CA MET A 1 -23.68 -1.80 21.62
C MET A 1 -23.55 -2.56 20.31
N SER A 2 -24.43 -3.53 20.04
CA SER A 2 -24.52 -4.19 18.73
C SER A 2 -25.47 -3.40 17.84
N ILE A 3 -25.08 -3.13 16.60
CA ILE A 3 -25.93 -2.48 15.59
C ILE A 3 -26.88 -3.57 15.02
N SER A 4 -28.18 -3.25 14.88
CA SER A 4 -29.14 -4.17 14.22
C SER A 4 -28.76 -4.40 12.77
N LYS A 5 -28.97 -5.63 12.25
CA LYS A 5 -28.77 -5.96 10.83
C LYS A 5 -29.69 -5.18 9.89
N ASP A 6 -30.83 -4.71 10.41
CA ASP A 6 -31.80 -3.90 9.68
C ASP A 6 -31.47 -2.39 9.72
N SER A 7 -30.34 -2.02 10.31
CA SER A 7 -29.92 -0.61 10.36
C SER A 7 -29.55 -0.11 8.98
N ARG A 8 -30.03 1.09 8.66
CA ARG A 8 -29.61 1.81 7.46
C ARG A 8 -28.24 2.44 7.65
N ILE A 9 -27.29 2.12 6.78
CA ILE A 9 -25.89 2.56 6.86
C ILE A 9 -25.55 3.44 5.67
N ALA A 10 -24.90 4.57 5.90
CA ALA A 10 -24.34 5.42 4.85
C ALA A 10 -22.80 5.36 4.93
N ILE A 11 -22.17 5.06 3.79
CA ILE A 11 -20.71 5.08 3.62
C ILE A 11 -20.36 6.30 2.77
N ILE A 12 -19.49 7.15 3.26
CA ILE A 12 -19.08 8.36 2.55
C ILE A 12 -17.77 8.11 1.81
N GLY A 13 -17.85 8.15 0.49
CA GLY A 13 -16.73 7.93 -0.44
C GLY A 13 -16.67 6.51 -0.99
N ALA A 14 -16.56 6.38 -2.31
CA ALA A 14 -16.39 5.12 -3.04
C ALA A 14 -14.92 4.86 -3.43
N GLY A 15 -13.99 5.28 -2.57
CA GLY A 15 -12.59 4.84 -2.64
C GLY A 15 -12.43 3.40 -2.16
N PRO A 16 -11.20 2.84 -2.19
CA PRO A 16 -10.91 1.48 -1.76
C PRO A 16 -11.50 1.13 -0.38
N ALA A 17 -11.31 2.01 0.60
CA ALA A 17 -11.80 1.79 1.96
C ALA A 17 -13.34 1.73 2.05
N GLY A 18 -14.04 2.63 1.35
CA GLY A 18 -15.50 2.66 1.37
C GLY A 18 -16.12 1.45 0.65
N LEU A 19 -15.53 1.04 -0.47
CA LEU A 19 -15.97 -0.14 -1.21
C LEU A 19 -15.68 -1.43 -0.42
N ALA A 20 -14.50 -1.55 0.19
CA ALA A 20 -14.17 -2.67 1.06
C ALA A 20 -15.08 -2.71 2.30
N ALA A 21 -15.38 -1.56 2.93
CA ALA A 21 -16.32 -1.50 4.03
C ALA A 21 -17.71 -2.03 3.63
N GLY A 22 -18.21 -1.66 2.45
CA GLY A 22 -19.45 -2.21 1.90
C GLY A 22 -19.38 -3.72 1.70
N MET A 23 -18.29 -4.24 1.14
CA MET A 23 -18.04 -5.67 0.98
C MET A 23 -18.08 -6.41 2.32
N TYR A 24 -17.39 -5.90 3.34
CA TYR A 24 -17.39 -6.51 4.67
C TYR A 24 -18.73 -6.40 5.40
N LEU A 25 -19.48 -5.33 5.19
CA LEU A 25 -20.85 -5.23 5.71
C LEU A 25 -21.75 -6.31 5.13
N GLU A 26 -21.67 -6.57 3.83
CA GLU A 26 -22.43 -7.68 3.20
C GLU A 26 -22.03 -9.04 3.77
N GLN A 27 -20.74 -9.33 3.87
CA GLN A 27 -20.23 -10.57 4.49
C GLN A 27 -20.74 -10.71 5.93
N ALA A 28 -20.85 -9.61 6.66
CA ALA A 28 -21.41 -9.57 8.00
C ALA A 28 -22.95 -9.60 8.05
N GLY A 29 -23.64 -9.66 6.91
CA GLY A 29 -25.10 -9.74 6.80
C GLY A 29 -25.84 -8.40 6.97
N PHE A 30 -25.19 -7.28 6.69
CA PHE A 30 -25.82 -5.96 6.58
C PHE A 30 -26.07 -5.66 5.11
N HIS A 31 -27.31 -5.47 4.70
CA HIS A 31 -27.69 -5.29 3.30
C HIS A 31 -28.32 -3.92 3.00
N ASP A 32 -28.78 -3.19 4.03
CA ASP A 32 -29.33 -1.84 3.85
C ASP A 32 -28.25 -0.78 4.05
N TYR A 33 -27.39 -0.65 3.04
CA TYR A 33 -26.39 0.42 3.03
C TYR A 33 -26.31 1.11 1.67
N THR A 34 -25.81 2.35 1.70
CA THR A 34 -25.61 3.19 0.51
C THR A 34 -24.22 3.80 0.57
N ILE A 35 -23.49 3.75 -0.54
CA ILE A 35 -22.23 4.44 -0.70
C ILE A 35 -22.47 5.74 -1.45
N LEU A 36 -22.07 6.86 -0.85
CA LEU A 36 -22.18 8.21 -1.42
C LEU A 36 -20.81 8.62 -1.99
N GLU A 37 -20.76 8.91 -3.29
CA GLU A 37 -19.53 9.34 -3.96
C GLU A 37 -19.75 10.69 -4.64
N ARG A 38 -18.82 11.62 -4.40
CA ARG A 38 -18.91 12.99 -4.95
C ARG A 38 -18.56 13.06 -6.43
N THR A 39 -17.66 12.19 -6.89
CA THR A 39 -17.21 12.15 -8.29
C THR A 39 -18.10 11.23 -9.14
N ASP A 40 -17.85 11.19 -10.42
CA ASP A 40 -18.58 10.32 -11.37
C ASP A 40 -17.97 8.92 -11.49
N HIS A 41 -16.89 8.67 -10.75
CA HIS A 41 -16.17 7.39 -10.77
C HIS A 41 -15.88 6.89 -9.35
N VAL A 42 -15.65 5.59 -9.25
CA VAL A 42 -15.18 4.93 -8.02
C VAL A 42 -13.66 4.75 -8.06
N GLY A 43 -13.06 4.35 -6.94
CA GLY A 43 -11.65 4.05 -6.83
C GLY A 43 -10.86 5.10 -6.03
N GLY A 44 -11.38 6.32 -5.86
CA GLY A 44 -10.70 7.35 -5.08
C GLY A 44 -9.25 7.58 -5.55
N LYS A 45 -8.26 7.27 -4.71
CA LYS A 45 -6.82 7.37 -5.07
C LYS A 45 -6.32 6.24 -6.00
N CYS A 46 -7.09 5.20 -6.22
CA CYS A 46 -6.89 4.26 -7.32
C CYS A 46 -7.59 4.86 -8.55
N HIS A 47 -6.90 5.75 -9.23
CA HIS A 47 -7.43 6.52 -10.36
C HIS A 47 -6.62 6.24 -11.61
N SER A 48 -7.24 5.54 -12.56
CA SER A 48 -6.62 5.08 -13.80
C SER A 48 -7.44 5.56 -15.00
N PRO A 49 -7.43 6.88 -15.32
CA PRO A 49 -8.19 7.42 -16.42
C PRO A 49 -7.74 6.85 -17.76
N ASN A 50 -8.71 6.69 -18.68
CA ASN A 50 -8.40 6.27 -20.05
C ASN A 50 -7.99 7.47 -20.89
N TYR A 51 -6.87 7.35 -21.57
CA TYR A 51 -6.41 8.31 -22.56
C TYR A 51 -5.98 7.57 -23.82
N HIS A 52 -6.63 7.86 -24.94
CA HIS A 52 -6.38 7.20 -26.24
C HIS A 52 -6.37 5.65 -26.18
N GLY A 53 -7.32 5.08 -25.45
CA GLY A 53 -7.47 3.62 -25.33
C GLY A 53 -6.52 2.94 -24.33
N ARG A 54 -5.73 3.71 -23.59
CA ARG A 54 -4.85 3.20 -22.53
C ARG A 54 -5.20 3.83 -21.19
N ARG A 55 -5.10 3.05 -20.13
CA ARG A 55 -5.21 3.56 -18.76
C ARG A 55 -3.85 4.00 -18.23
N TYR A 56 -3.84 5.08 -17.48
CA TYR A 56 -2.65 5.65 -16.85
C TYR A 56 -2.89 5.81 -15.36
N GLU A 57 -1.99 5.30 -14.54
CA GLU A 57 -2.09 5.43 -13.09
C GLU A 57 -1.77 6.88 -12.67
N MET A 58 -2.75 7.53 -12.07
CA MET A 58 -2.63 8.91 -11.55
C MET A 58 -2.65 8.94 -10.02
N GLY A 59 -2.57 7.78 -9.38
CA GLY A 59 -2.58 7.63 -7.93
C GLY A 59 -1.85 6.38 -7.49
N ALA A 60 -2.55 5.41 -6.91
CA ALA A 60 -1.97 4.11 -6.59
C ALA A 60 -1.57 3.37 -7.87
N ILE A 61 -0.34 2.91 -7.95
CA ILE A 61 0.23 2.30 -9.17
C ILE A 61 0.52 0.81 -9.04
N MET A 62 0.58 0.29 -7.81
CA MET A 62 1.00 -1.08 -7.54
C MET A 62 0.45 -1.60 -6.22
N GLY A 63 0.50 -2.92 -6.06
CA GLY A 63 0.29 -3.62 -4.80
C GLY A 63 1.44 -4.57 -4.50
N VAL A 64 1.35 -5.21 -3.36
CA VAL A 64 2.31 -6.23 -2.89
C VAL A 64 1.56 -7.42 -2.30
N PRO A 65 2.19 -8.61 -2.22
CA PRO A 65 1.55 -9.83 -1.73
C PRO A 65 0.99 -9.78 -0.30
N SER A 66 1.40 -8.79 0.50
CA SER A 66 0.88 -8.59 1.86
C SER A 66 -0.44 -7.79 1.92
N TYR A 67 -1.01 -7.42 0.78
CA TYR A 67 -2.27 -6.67 0.73
C TYR A 67 -3.48 -7.62 0.74
N ASP A 68 -3.75 -8.25 1.90
CA ASP A 68 -4.78 -9.27 2.06
C ASP A 68 -6.17 -8.82 1.58
N THR A 69 -6.60 -7.61 1.93
CA THR A 69 -7.88 -7.06 1.46
C THR A 69 -7.93 -6.90 -0.06
N ILE A 70 -6.82 -6.55 -0.70
CA ILE A 70 -6.76 -6.45 -2.16
C ILE A 70 -6.84 -7.85 -2.77
N GLN A 71 -6.19 -8.85 -2.16
CA GLN A 71 -6.34 -10.25 -2.58
C GLN A 71 -7.80 -10.72 -2.48
N GLU A 72 -8.48 -10.46 -1.36
CA GLU A 72 -9.91 -10.78 -1.22
C GLU A 72 -10.80 -10.10 -2.28
N ILE A 73 -10.50 -8.85 -2.63
CA ILE A 73 -11.21 -8.14 -3.68
C ILE A 73 -10.96 -8.80 -5.04
N MET A 74 -9.71 -9.14 -5.37
CA MET A 74 -9.37 -9.84 -6.62
C MET A 74 -10.06 -11.20 -6.71
N ASP A 75 -10.06 -11.97 -5.63
CA ASP A 75 -10.73 -13.28 -5.57
C ASP A 75 -12.23 -13.14 -5.83
N ARG A 76 -12.85 -12.08 -5.32
CA ARG A 76 -14.27 -11.78 -5.51
C ARG A 76 -14.60 -11.30 -6.92
N THR A 77 -13.75 -10.47 -7.51
CA THR A 77 -13.99 -9.84 -8.82
C THR A 77 -13.47 -10.64 -9.99
N GLY A 78 -12.57 -11.58 -9.75
CA GLY A 78 -11.85 -12.35 -10.76
C GLY A 78 -10.67 -11.60 -11.39
N ASP A 79 -10.32 -10.43 -10.84
CA ASP A 79 -9.15 -9.66 -11.29
C ASP A 79 -7.85 -10.42 -11.00
N LYS A 80 -6.84 -10.19 -11.83
CA LYS A 80 -5.54 -10.87 -11.72
C LYS A 80 -4.41 -9.85 -11.80
N VAL A 81 -3.28 -10.24 -11.23
CA VAL A 81 -2.01 -9.52 -11.38
C VAL A 81 -1.46 -9.84 -12.77
N ASP A 82 -1.86 -9.08 -13.77
CA ASP A 82 -1.59 -9.30 -15.20
C ASP A 82 -1.02 -8.06 -15.90
N GLY A 83 -0.70 -7.03 -15.13
CA GLY A 83 -0.13 -5.79 -15.64
C GLY A 83 1.36 -5.89 -15.97
N PRO A 84 1.93 -4.82 -16.52
CA PRO A 84 3.34 -4.78 -16.90
C PRO A 84 4.24 -4.89 -15.68
N LYS A 85 5.36 -5.59 -15.81
CA LYS A 85 6.38 -5.62 -14.76
C LYS A 85 6.97 -4.22 -14.58
N LEU A 86 6.88 -3.70 -13.34
CA LEU A 86 7.46 -2.42 -13.01
C LEU A 86 8.98 -2.46 -13.11
N ARG A 87 9.54 -1.45 -13.75
CA ARG A 87 10.97 -1.18 -13.75
C ARG A 87 11.23 0.01 -12.84
N ARG A 88 12.24 -0.11 -12.00
CA ARG A 88 12.76 0.98 -11.18
C ARG A 88 14.13 1.34 -11.70
N GLU A 89 14.32 2.58 -12.02
CA GLU A 89 15.58 3.15 -12.47
C GLU A 89 15.83 4.42 -11.65
N PHE A 90 17.00 4.53 -11.11
CA PHE A 90 17.48 5.73 -10.43
C PHE A 90 18.52 6.36 -11.34
N LEU A 91 18.46 7.66 -11.49
CA LEU A 91 19.43 8.40 -12.27
C LEU A 91 20.34 9.18 -11.34
N HIS A 92 21.62 9.06 -11.54
CA HIS A 92 22.60 9.99 -10.99
C HIS A 92 22.50 11.35 -11.70
N GLU A 93 23.13 12.38 -11.16
CA GLU A 93 23.16 13.72 -11.75
C GLU A 93 23.77 13.75 -13.18
N ASP A 94 24.69 12.83 -13.46
CA ASP A 94 25.30 12.63 -14.79
C ASP A 94 24.42 11.85 -15.76
N GLY A 95 23.25 11.36 -15.32
CA GLY A 95 22.30 10.59 -16.11
C GLY A 95 22.57 9.09 -16.15
N GLU A 96 23.58 8.58 -15.44
CA GLU A 96 23.81 7.15 -15.33
C GLU A 96 22.71 6.48 -14.50
N ILE A 97 22.27 5.30 -14.95
CA ILE A 97 21.27 4.49 -14.24
C ILE A 97 21.96 3.76 -13.08
N TYR A 98 21.42 3.98 -11.89
CA TYR A 98 21.89 3.34 -10.67
C TYR A 98 20.77 2.51 -10.03
N VAL A 99 21.10 1.30 -9.58
CA VAL A 99 20.20 0.41 -8.85
C VAL A 99 20.93 -0.06 -7.60
N PRO A 100 20.65 0.52 -6.42
CA PRO A 100 21.43 0.29 -5.19
C PRO A 100 21.62 -1.20 -4.85
N GLU A 101 20.58 -1.99 -4.99
CA GLU A 101 20.61 -3.43 -4.68
C GLU A 101 21.44 -4.25 -5.69
N LYS A 102 21.79 -3.71 -6.85
CA LYS A 102 22.64 -4.34 -7.86
C LYS A 102 24.08 -3.87 -7.80
N ASP A 103 24.38 -2.84 -7.03
CA ASP A 103 25.75 -2.39 -6.81
C ASP A 103 26.52 -3.50 -6.05
N PRO A 104 27.71 -3.94 -6.56
CA PRO A 104 28.45 -5.06 -5.98
C PRO A 104 28.99 -4.78 -4.57
N VAL A 105 29.17 -3.50 -4.21
CA VAL A 105 29.66 -3.07 -2.89
C VAL A 105 28.49 -2.68 -2.00
N ARG A 106 27.60 -1.84 -2.50
CA ARG A 106 26.48 -1.27 -1.75
C ARG A 106 25.33 -2.27 -1.54
N GLY A 107 25.02 -3.08 -2.53
CA GLY A 107 23.93 -4.05 -2.48
C GLY A 107 24.01 -5.01 -1.30
N PRO A 108 25.14 -5.67 -1.02
CA PRO A 108 25.30 -6.51 0.18
C PRO A 108 25.08 -5.74 1.49
N GLN A 109 25.51 -4.48 1.58
CA GLN A 109 25.30 -3.63 2.77
C GLN A 109 23.82 -3.32 2.96
N VAL A 110 23.11 -2.97 1.89
CA VAL A 110 21.66 -2.74 1.90
C VAL A 110 20.93 -3.98 2.37
N MET A 111 21.23 -5.14 1.80
CA MET A 111 20.58 -6.40 2.17
C MET A 111 20.85 -6.82 3.62
N ALA A 112 22.08 -6.63 4.11
CA ALA A 112 22.41 -6.89 5.51
C ALA A 112 21.64 -5.96 6.46
N ALA A 113 21.53 -4.67 6.12
CA ALA A 113 20.78 -3.71 6.92
C ALA A 113 19.27 -4.03 6.94
N VAL A 114 18.70 -4.43 5.81
CA VAL A 114 17.29 -4.86 5.69
C VAL A 114 17.03 -6.10 6.55
N GLN A 115 17.90 -7.11 6.49
CA GLN A 115 17.77 -8.31 7.31
C GLN A 115 17.86 -8.00 8.81
N LYS A 116 18.83 -7.16 9.20
CA LYS A 116 18.97 -6.69 10.58
C LYS A 116 17.72 -5.96 11.05
N LEU A 117 17.18 -5.07 10.24
CA LEU A 117 15.96 -4.34 10.56
C LEU A 117 14.77 -5.31 10.73
N GLY A 118 14.61 -6.29 9.84
CA GLY A 118 13.59 -7.34 10.00
C GLY A 118 13.70 -8.10 11.31
N GLN A 119 14.92 -8.45 11.75
CA GLN A 119 15.15 -9.09 13.05
C GLN A 119 14.79 -8.17 14.22
N LEU A 120 15.13 -6.88 14.14
CA LEU A 120 14.77 -5.90 15.17
C LEU A 120 13.25 -5.72 15.28
N LEU A 121 12.53 -5.68 14.17
CA LEU A 121 11.07 -5.61 14.16
C LEU A 121 10.44 -6.86 14.77
N ALA A 122 11.03 -8.03 14.56
CA ALA A 122 10.54 -9.29 15.13
C ALA A 122 10.89 -9.48 16.62
N THR A 123 11.82 -8.70 17.17
CA THR A 123 12.34 -8.87 18.53
C THR A 123 12.15 -7.62 19.39
N LYS A 124 13.03 -6.62 19.24
CA LYS A 124 13.04 -5.39 20.05
C LYS A 124 11.75 -4.58 19.92
N TYR A 125 11.18 -4.52 18.72
CA TYR A 125 10.01 -3.73 18.41
C TYR A 125 8.74 -4.57 18.24
N GLN A 126 8.66 -5.71 18.94
CA GLN A 126 7.47 -6.57 18.96
C GLN A 126 6.22 -5.78 19.37
N GLY A 127 5.10 -6.09 18.72
CA GLY A 127 3.83 -5.39 18.92
C GLY A 127 3.64 -4.18 18.01
N TYR A 128 4.61 -3.87 17.18
CA TYR A 128 4.43 -3.11 15.96
C TYR A 128 3.78 -4.04 14.93
N ASP A 129 2.48 -3.91 14.76
CA ASP A 129 1.77 -4.73 13.81
C ASP A 129 1.47 -3.94 12.52
N ALA A 130 1.65 -4.60 11.38
CA ALA A 130 1.38 -4.05 10.06
C ALA A 130 -0.10 -3.67 9.88
N ASN A 131 -1.02 -4.24 10.68
CA ASN A 131 -2.44 -3.92 10.69
C ASN A 131 -2.76 -2.59 11.38
N GLY A 132 -1.76 -1.92 11.91
CA GLY A 132 -1.84 -0.52 12.31
C GLY A 132 -2.41 -0.25 13.69
N HIS A 133 -2.47 -1.23 14.56
CA HIS A 133 -2.87 -1.05 15.95
C HIS A 133 -1.68 -0.66 16.82
N TYR A 134 -1.46 0.63 17.00
CA TYR A 134 -0.42 1.15 17.89
C TYR A 134 -0.90 1.20 19.34
N ASN A 135 -1.01 0.07 20.02
CA ASN A 135 -1.36 0.05 21.44
C ASN A 135 -0.21 0.51 22.33
N LYS A 136 1.03 0.29 21.91
CA LYS A 136 2.26 0.82 22.53
C LYS A 136 3.33 0.97 21.45
N VAL A 137 3.57 2.18 21.02
CA VAL A 137 4.69 2.49 20.13
C VAL A 137 5.94 2.63 20.99
N HIS A 138 6.99 1.86 20.67
CA HIS A 138 8.30 2.02 21.30
C HIS A 138 8.84 3.43 21.01
N GLU A 139 9.49 4.07 21.98
CA GLU A 139 9.96 5.45 21.84
C GLU A 139 10.90 5.66 20.66
N ASP A 140 11.78 4.70 20.37
CA ASP A 140 12.66 4.75 19.20
C ASP A 140 11.90 4.88 17.88
N LEU A 141 10.70 4.32 17.78
CA LEU A 141 9.87 4.41 16.57
C LEU A 141 9.26 5.80 16.35
N MET A 142 9.35 6.67 17.35
CA MET A 142 8.95 8.07 17.24
C MET A 142 10.06 8.98 16.69
N LEU A 143 11.30 8.49 16.64
CA LEU A 143 12.41 9.20 16.02
C LEU A 143 12.17 9.36 14.51
N PRO A 144 12.72 10.42 13.88
CA PRO A 144 12.86 10.49 12.43
C PRO A 144 13.50 9.21 11.89
N PHE A 145 13.08 8.74 10.72
CA PHE A 145 13.49 7.43 10.22
C PHE A 145 15.01 7.32 10.01
N ASP A 146 15.67 8.40 9.56
CA ASP A 146 17.14 8.42 9.41
C ASP A 146 17.84 8.26 10.78
N GLU A 147 17.35 8.90 11.83
CA GLU A 147 17.87 8.74 13.19
C GLU A 147 17.62 7.33 13.74
N PHE A 148 16.42 6.79 13.48
CA PHE A 148 16.08 5.42 13.85
C PHE A 148 17.00 4.39 13.17
N LEU A 149 17.29 4.56 11.88
CA LEU A 149 18.21 3.69 11.16
C LEU A 149 19.62 3.78 11.74
N ALA A 150 20.11 4.99 12.02
CA ALA A 150 21.42 5.22 12.61
C ALA A 150 21.54 4.60 14.02
N LEU A 151 20.53 4.80 14.87
CA LEU A 151 20.46 4.21 16.21
C LEU A 151 20.58 2.69 16.18
N ASN A 152 20.07 2.06 15.14
CA ASN A 152 20.05 0.61 14.98
C ASN A 152 21.17 0.08 14.07
N GLY A 153 22.03 0.92 13.51
CA GLY A 153 23.09 0.55 12.55
C GLY A 153 22.52 -0.12 11.29
N CYS A 154 21.47 0.48 10.75
CA CYS A 154 20.75 0.03 9.58
C CYS A 154 20.69 1.09 8.46
N GLU A 155 21.60 2.07 8.48
CA GLU A 155 21.58 3.25 7.59
C GLU A 155 21.53 2.87 6.11
N ALA A 156 22.20 1.79 5.73
CA ALA A 156 22.22 1.32 4.35
C ALA A 156 20.83 0.90 3.83
N ALA A 157 19.90 0.53 4.72
CA ALA A 157 18.54 0.20 4.34
C ALA A 157 17.78 1.40 3.73
N ARG A 158 18.21 2.63 4.03
CA ARG A 158 17.65 3.86 3.49
C ARG A 158 17.55 3.84 1.97
N ASP A 159 18.54 3.31 1.28
CA ASP A 159 18.62 3.33 -0.18
C ASP A 159 17.49 2.54 -0.83
N LEU A 160 16.99 1.51 -0.17
CA LEU A 160 15.84 0.73 -0.67
C LEU A 160 14.51 1.46 -0.47
N TRP A 161 14.39 2.25 0.60
CA TRP A 161 13.13 2.87 1.03
C TRP A 161 12.89 4.27 0.49
N ILE A 162 13.95 5.03 0.24
CA ILE A 162 13.80 6.45 -0.02
C ILE A 162 12.88 6.73 -1.22
N ASN A 163 13.01 5.96 -2.29
CA ASN A 163 12.23 6.19 -3.49
C ASN A 163 10.76 5.80 -3.34
N PRO A 164 10.40 4.57 -2.90
CA PRO A 164 8.99 4.22 -2.77
C PRO A 164 8.28 5.01 -1.67
N PHE A 165 8.99 5.68 -0.79
CA PHE A 165 8.39 6.51 0.24
C PHE A 165 8.38 7.99 -0.15
N THR A 166 9.55 8.58 -0.33
CA THR A 166 9.68 10.02 -0.59
C THR A 166 9.15 10.40 -1.96
N ALA A 167 9.45 9.61 -3.01
CA ALA A 167 8.98 9.89 -4.37
C ALA A 167 7.45 9.79 -4.50
N PHE A 168 6.78 9.02 -3.66
CA PHE A 168 5.31 8.96 -3.61
C PHE A 168 4.68 10.03 -2.72
N GLY A 169 5.46 10.96 -2.19
CA GLY A 169 4.97 12.11 -1.45
C GLY A 169 4.60 11.83 0.01
N TYR A 170 5.09 10.73 0.60
CA TYR A 170 4.82 10.42 2.01
C TYR A 170 5.69 11.20 2.99
N GLY A 171 6.70 11.92 2.52
CA GLY A 171 7.58 12.78 3.32
C GLY A 171 9.07 12.41 3.21
N HIS A 172 9.88 13.08 4.00
CA HIS A 172 11.33 12.89 4.05
C HIS A 172 11.74 12.19 5.34
N PHE A 173 12.80 11.39 5.29
CA PHE A 173 13.24 10.53 6.39
C PHE A 173 13.86 11.28 7.57
N ASP A 174 14.27 12.53 7.36
CA ASP A 174 14.79 13.42 8.40
C ASP A 174 13.71 13.99 9.33
N ASN A 175 12.42 13.84 8.96
CA ASN A 175 11.31 14.42 9.74
C ASN A 175 10.12 13.48 9.93
N VAL A 176 10.03 12.37 9.18
CA VAL A 176 8.93 11.42 9.32
C VAL A 176 9.28 10.35 10.34
N PRO A 177 8.43 10.13 11.38
CA PRO A 177 8.68 9.08 12.37
C PRO A 177 8.82 7.69 11.77
N ALA A 178 9.75 6.90 12.31
CA ALA A 178 10.00 5.53 11.87
C ALA A 178 8.73 4.66 11.88
N ALA A 179 7.85 4.86 12.85
CA ALA A 179 6.56 4.17 12.92
C ALA A 179 5.73 4.35 11.64
N TYR A 180 5.72 5.54 11.05
CA TYR A 180 4.98 5.82 9.82
C TYR A 180 5.61 5.15 8.60
N VAL A 181 6.94 5.21 8.49
CA VAL A 181 7.68 4.59 7.39
C VAL A 181 7.50 3.08 7.42
N LEU A 182 7.70 2.46 8.58
CA LEU A 182 7.61 1.01 8.76
C LEU A 182 6.19 0.46 8.67
N LYS A 183 5.17 1.28 8.95
CA LYS A 183 3.78 0.92 8.72
C LYS A 183 3.46 0.77 7.23
N TYR A 184 4.00 1.63 6.40
CA TYR A 184 3.83 1.59 4.95
C TYR A 184 4.78 0.57 4.29
N LEU A 185 6.01 0.52 4.76
CA LEU A 185 7.08 -0.34 4.24
C LEU A 185 7.45 -1.38 5.31
N ASP A 186 6.55 -2.31 5.61
CA ASP A 186 6.85 -3.45 6.44
C ASP A 186 7.89 -4.38 5.78
N PHE A 187 8.37 -5.37 6.52
CA PHE A 187 9.41 -6.26 6.03
C PHE A 187 9.01 -7.02 4.77
N VAL A 188 7.74 -7.44 4.65
CA VAL A 188 7.23 -8.17 3.46
C VAL A 188 7.20 -7.25 2.25
N THR A 189 6.67 -6.04 2.42
CA THR A 189 6.65 -5.01 1.39
C THR A 189 8.06 -4.66 0.91
N MET A 190 8.99 -4.51 1.84
CA MET A 190 10.40 -4.27 1.54
C MET A 190 11.04 -5.34 0.69
N MET A 191 10.81 -6.59 1.07
CA MET A 191 11.34 -7.73 0.31
C MET A 191 10.70 -7.84 -1.07
N SER A 192 9.44 -7.44 -1.22
CA SER A 192 8.77 -7.36 -2.52
C SER A 192 9.40 -6.31 -3.42
N PHE A 193 9.76 -5.14 -2.87
CA PHE A 193 10.53 -4.12 -3.61
C PHE A 193 11.92 -4.62 -4.01
N ALA A 194 12.65 -5.26 -3.10
CA ALA A 194 13.98 -5.77 -3.36
C ALA A 194 13.99 -6.86 -4.45
N LYS A 195 12.97 -7.73 -4.46
CA LYS A 195 12.82 -8.81 -5.43
C LYS A 195 12.15 -8.38 -6.74
N GLY A 196 11.52 -7.20 -6.76
CA GLY A 196 10.69 -6.76 -7.87
C GLY A 196 9.37 -7.54 -7.97
N ASP A 197 8.88 -8.09 -6.86
CA ASP A 197 7.59 -8.80 -6.76
C ASP A 197 6.50 -7.78 -6.41
N LEU A 198 6.12 -7.01 -7.41
CA LEU A 198 5.14 -5.94 -7.31
C LEU A 198 3.96 -6.24 -8.21
N TRP A 199 2.76 -6.15 -7.65
CA TRP A 199 1.52 -6.35 -8.38
C TRP A 199 1.16 -5.13 -9.21
N THR A 200 0.78 -5.39 -10.46
CA THR A 200 0.20 -4.39 -11.36
C THR A 200 -0.96 -5.02 -12.13
N TRP A 201 -1.84 -4.19 -12.66
CA TRP A 201 -3.03 -4.62 -13.39
C TRP A 201 -3.05 -4.00 -14.78
N ALA A 202 -3.38 -4.82 -15.80
CA ALA A 202 -3.39 -4.38 -17.19
C ALA A 202 -4.37 -3.21 -17.43
N ASP A 203 -5.53 -3.27 -16.78
CA ASP A 203 -6.56 -2.23 -16.85
C ASP A 203 -6.45 -1.17 -15.73
N GLY A 204 -5.33 -1.15 -15.02
CA GLY A 204 -5.06 -0.22 -13.93
C GLY A 204 -5.78 -0.56 -12.62
N THR A 205 -5.32 0.07 -11.53
CA THR A 205 -5.84 -0.17 -10.18
C THR A 205 -7.32 0.19 -10.02
N GLN A 206 -7.82 1.18 -10.76
CA GLN A 206 -9.23 1.60 -10.69
C GLN A 206 -10.19 0.52 -11.18
N ALA A 207 -9.81 -0.26 -12.20
CA ALA A 207 -10.69 -1.25 -12.82
C ALA A 207 -11.20 -2.28 -11.81
N MET A 208 -10.34 -2.76 -10.92
CA MET A 208 -10.71 -3.70 -9.84
C MET A 208 -11.85 -3.16 -8.98
N PHE A 209 -11.83 -1.87 -8.63
CA PHE A 209 -12.89 -1.23 -7.86
C PHE A 209 -14.15 -0.98 -8.67
N GLU A 210 -14.04 -0.75 -9.98
CA GLU A 210 -15.17 -0.72 -10.90
C GLU A 210 -15.84 -2.09 -11.01
N HIS A 211 -15.05 -3.18 -11.02
CA HIS A 211 -15.55 -4.55 -11.02
C HIS A 211 -16.21 -4.89 -9.68
N LEU A 212 -15.61 -4.55 -8.56
CA LEU A 212 -16.19 -4.74 -7.23
C LEU A 212 -17.56 -4.06 -7.13
N LYS A 213 -17.72 -2.84 -7.65
CA LYS A 213 -19.01 -2.13 -7.70
C LYS A 213 -20.07 -2.86 -8.53
N ARG A 214 -19.67 -3.56 -9.60
CA ARG A 214 -20.60 -4.24 -10.53
C ARG A 214 -20.92 -5.69 -10.14
N HIS A 215 -20.17 -6.25 -9.19
CA HIS A 215 -20.33 -7.64 -8.82
C HIS A 215 -21.76 -7.93 -8.29
N PRO A 216 -22.42 -9.06 -8.67
CA PRO A 216 -23.68 -9.49 -8.04
C PRO A 216 -23.47 -9.68 -6.54
N GLY A 217 -24.18 -8.96 -5.72
CA GLY A 217 -23.87 -8.80 -4.30
C GLY A 217 -22.91 -7.65 -4.05
N ALA A 218 -22.76 -6.77 -5.02
CA ALA A 218 -21.97 -5.55 -4.87
C ALA A 218 -22.57 -4.64 -3.81
N PRO A 219 -21.70 -3.92 -3.10
CA PRO A 219 -22.12 -2.99 -2.08
C PRO A 219 -23.18 -2.04 -2.62
N GLY A 220 -24.28 -1.94 -1.93
CA GLY A 220 -25.47 -1.16 -2.14
C GLY A 220 -25.44 0.00 -3.15
N ARG A 221 -26.48 0.73 -3.32
CA ARG A 221 -26.55 1.78 -4.36
C ARG A 221 -25.47 2.84 -4.14
N THR A 222 -24.57 2.98 -5.11
CA THR A 222 -23.69 4.16 -5.17
C THR A 222 -24.51 5.31 -5.71
N GLN A 223 -24.68 6.39 -4.93
CA GLN A 223 -25.41 7.61 -5.29
C GLN A 223 -24.44 8.79 -5.31
N ARG A 224 -24.70 9.75 -6.20
CA ARG A 224 -24.06 11.07 -6.20
C ARG A 224 -24.66 11.99 -5.16
#